data_973cfca9f379a1e77a4eac79e4d4c382
#
_entry.id   973cfca9f379a1e77a4eac79e4d4c382
#
_cell.length_a   1.000
_cell.length_b   1.000
_cell.length_c   1.000
_cell.angle_alpha   90.00
_cell.angle_beta   90.00
_cell.angle_gamma   90.00
#
_symmetry.space_group_name_H-M   'P 1'
#
loop_
_entity.id
_entity.type
_entity.pdbx_description
1 polymer ?
#
loop_
_entity_poly.entity_id
_entity_poly.type
_entity_poly.pdbx_seq_one_letter_code
_entity_poly.pdbx_strand_id
1 'polypeptide(L)'
;RDFCLSRGLGDVYKRQVGDIFGAPLAIEGLMAFFLESTFIGLFFFGWKRLSKGGHLAVTFLMALGSNLSALWILIANAWMMYPTGAEFNFETMRMEMTNFWEVATSPWAQAKFMHTINAGYMTGAMFVVAISAWYLIKGRDIGFAKRSLRLGAVFGLVATILTLHMGDESAYRVTQDQPAKVAAMEAMWETHEAPAPLSLFAIPDEEARKNTVSVDIPWLFGLMGTRSLSQEIKG
;
A
#
# COMPACT_ATOMS: atom_id res chain seq x y z
N ARG A 1 -19.33 26.88 7.08
CA ARG A 1 -19.61 26.88 5.62
C ARG A 1 -18.81 25.80 4.90
N ASP A 2 -17.50 25.66 5.19
CA ASP A 2 -16.62 24.69 4.53
C ASP A 2 -16.95 23.22 4.79
N PHE A 3 -17.50 22.93 5.98
CA PHE A 3 -17.95 21.57 6.34
C PHE A 3 -19.16 21.09 5.52
N CYS A 4 -20.06 22.00 5.14
CA CYS A 4 -21.20 21.69 4.27
C CYS A 4 -20.76 21.46 2.82
N LEU A 5 -19.75 22.21 2.33
CA LEU A 5 -19.17 22.02 1.00
C LEU A 5 -18.42 20.69 0.89
N SER A 6 -17.67 20.30 1.92
CA SER A 6 -16.98 19.00 1.94
C SER A 6 -17.96 17.81 1.95
N ARG A 7 -19.10 17.93 2.63
CA ARG A 7 -20.18 16.92 2.56
C ARG A 7 -20.80 16.84 1.16
N GLY A 8 -21.07 17.98 0.54
CA GLY A 8 -21.61 18.03 -0.82
C GLY A 8 -20.69 17.38 -1.85
N LEU A 9 -19.37 17.62 -1.76
CA LEU A 9 -18.38 16.95 -2.60
C LEU A 9 -18.36 15.43 -2.35
N GLY A 10 -18.38 15.00 -1.08
CA GLY A 10 -18.42 13.57 -0.74
C GLY A 10 -19.65 12.87 -1.33
N ASP A 11 -20.81 13.52 -1.34
CA ASP A 11 -22.04 12.96 -1.91
C ASP A 11 -21.99 12.90 -3.45
N VAL A 12 -21.35 13.87 -4.11
CA VAL A 12 -21.12 13.86 -5.57
C VAL A 12 -20.23 12.67 -5.94
N TYR A 13 -19.10 12.48 -5.24
CA TYR A 13 -18.22 11.32 -5.51
C TYR A 13 -18.93 9.98 -5.27
N LYS A 14 -19.68 9.84 -4.18
CA LYS A 14 -20.47 8.63 -3.91
C LYS A 14 -21.49 8.34 -5.01
N ARG A 15 -22.08 9.38 -5.58
CA ARG A 15 -23.02 9.24 -6.68
C ARG A 15 -22.34 8.80 -7.97
N GLN A 16 -21.17 9.36 -8.26
CA GLN A 16 -20.46 9.11 -9.52
C GLN A 16 -19.73 7.77 -9.56
N VAL A 17 -19.19 7.28 -8.46
CA VAL A 17 -18.34 6.08 -8.41
C VAL A 17 -18.78 5.06 -7.35
N GLY A 18 -19.92 5.28 -6.70
CA GLY A 18 -20.41 4.43 -5.61
C GLY A 18 -20.71 3.00 -6.02
N ASP A 19 -21.06 2.77 -7.26
CA ASP A 19 -21.30 1.43 -7.80
C ASP A 19 -20.04 0.56 -7.76
N ILE A 20 -18.88 1.16 -8.03
CA ILE A 20 -17.60 0.46 -8.08
C ILE A 20 -17.06 0.22 -6.67
N PHE A 21 -17.16 1.21 -5.78
CA PHE A 21 -16.65 1.08 -4.41
C PHE A 21 -17.60 0.31 -3.49
N GLY A 22 -18.88 0.29 -3.80
CA GLY A 22 -19.92 -0.31 -2.97
C GLY A 22 -19.65 -1.79 -2.69
N ALA A 23 -19.34 -2.58 -3.70
CA ALA A 23 -19.08 -4.00 -3.54
C ALA A 23 -17.81 -4.30 -2.72
N PRO A 24 -16.62 -3.76 -3.04
CA PRO A 24 -15.41 -3.97 -2.23
C PRO A 24 -15.57 -3.52 -0.78
N LEU A 25 -16.14 -2.34 -0.53
CA LEU A 25 -16.30 -1.82 0.83
C LEU A 25 -17.39 -2.56 1.62
N ALA A 26 -18.45 -3.05 0.96
CA ALA A 26 -19.45 -3.88 1.62
C ALA A 26 -18.86 -5.24 2.04
N ILE A 27 -18.06 -5.87 1.20
CA ILE A 27 -17.38 -7.12 1.54
C ILE A 27 -16.36 -6.89 2.66
N GLU A 28 -15.61 -5.79 2.60
CA GLU A 28 -14.70 -5.40 3.69
C GLU A 28 -15.45 -5.27 5.01
N GLY A 29 -16.49 -4.43 5.06
CA GLY A 29 -17.25 -4.17 6.28
C GLY A 29 -17.96 -5.41 6.82
N LEU A 30 -18.62 -6.19 5.97
CA LEU A 30 -19.41 -7.34 6.39
C LEU A 30 -18.58 -8.59 6.71
N MET A 31 -17.51 -8.85 5.98
CA MET A 31 -16.72 -10.05 6.13
C MET A 31 -15.43 -9.81 6.90
N ALA A 32 -14.58 -8.90 6.41
CA ALA A 32 -13.25 -8.71 6.97
C ALA A 32 -13.30 -8.02 8.34
N PHE A 33 -14.02 -6.92 8.47
CA PHE A 33 -14.13 -6.18 9.73
C PHE A 33 -14.80 -6.98 10.84
N PHE A 34 -15.92 -7.68 10.56
CA PHE A 34 -16.56 -8.53 11.57
C PHE A 34 -15.68 -9.71 11.97
N LEU A 35 -14.97 -10.31 11.02
CA LEU A 35 -14.01 -11.38 11.32
C LEU A 35 -12.89 -10.86 12.22
N GLU A 36 -12.28 -9.74 11.86
CA GLU A 36 -11.22 -9.11 12.64
C GLU A 36 -11.68 -8.77 14.06
N SER A 37 -12.77 -8.02 14.22
CA SER A 37 -13.28 -7.58 15.51
C SER A 37 -13.66 -8.73 16.43
N THR A 38 -14.26 -9.81 15.87
CA THR A 38 -14.60 -11.01 16.62
C THR A 38 -13.34 -11.72 17.15
N PHE A 39 -12.32 -11.89 16.30
CA PHE A 39 -11.11 -12.59 16.70
C PHE A 39 -10.19 -11.73 17.58
N ILE A 40 -10.22 -10.41 17.48
CA ILE A 40 -9.57 -9.51 18.45
C ILE A 40 -10.16 -9.75 19.85
N GLY A 41 -11.49 -9.81 19.98
CA GLY A 41 -12.14 -10.11 21.25
C GLY A 41 -11.71 -11.48 21.82
N LEU A 42 -11.73 -12.52 20.99
CA LEU A 42 -11.29 -13.85 21.39
C LEU A 42 -9.78 -13.90 21.70
N PHE A 43 -8.95 -13.17 21.02
CA PHE A 43 -7.51 -13.08 21.29
C PHE A 43 -7.23 -12.52 22.70
N PHE A 44 -7.85 -11.40 23.08
CA PHE A 44 -7.62 -10.80 24.39
C PHE A 44 -8.32 -11.54 25.54
N PHE A 45 -9.56 -11.99 25.35
CA PHE A 45 -10.37 -12.59 26.42
C PHE A 45 -10.35 -14.13 26.41
N GLY A 46 -9.75 -14.74 25.40
CA GLY A 46 -9.71 -16.20 25.23
C GLY A 46 -8.59 -16.92 25.98
N TRP A 47 -7.60 -16.22 26.54
CA TRP A 47 -6.40 -16.82 27.18
C TRP A 47 -6.69 -17.93 28.18
N LYS A 48 -7.74 -17.80 28.99
CA LYS A 48 -8.13 -18.77 30.01
C LYS A 48 -9.18 -19.78 29.53
N ARG A 49 -9.74 -19.59 28.35
CA ARG A 49 -10.85 -20.40 27.82
C ARG A 49 -10.47 -21.27 26.64
N LEU A 50 -9.47 -20.86 25.88
CA LEU A 50 -9.03 -21.55 24.68
C LEU A 50 -7.82 -22.45 24.98
N SER A 51 -7.74 -23.58 24.26
CA SER A 51 -6.51 -24.36 24.23
C SER A 51 -5.38 -23.58 23.52
N LYS A 52 -4.12 -23.98 23.71
CA LYS A 52 -2.98 -23.35 23.02
C LYS A 52 -3.13 -23.34 21.49
N GLY A 53 -3.63 -24.43 20.92
CA GLY A 53 -3.90 -24.53 19.48
C GLY A 53 -5.07 -23.65 19.06
N GLY A 54 -6.13 -23.59 19.87
CA GLY A 54 -7.27 -22.69 19.64
C GLY A 54 -6.87 -21.21 19.66
N HIS A 55 -6.03 -20.82 20.63
CA HIS A 55 -5.52 -19.44 20.70
C HIS A 55 -4.60 -19.08 19.51
N LEU A 56 -3.78 -20.03 19.05
CA LEU A 56 -3.00 -19.87 17.83
C LEU A 56 -3.89 -19.70 16.60
N ALA A 57 -4.94 -20.51 16.46
CA ALA A 57 -5.90 -20.38 15.37
C ALA A 57 -6.61 -19.02 15.38
N VAL A 58 -7.04 -18.55 16.55
CA VAL A 58 -7.62 -17.20 16.72
C VAL A 58 -6.66 -16.11 16.28
N THR A 59 -5.38 -16.19 16.67
CA THR A 59 -4.34 -15.24 16.26
C THR A 59 -4.16 -15.21 14.74
N PHE A 60 -4.14 -16.40 14.13
CA PHE A 60 -4.04 -16.53 12.67
C PHE A 60 -5.27 -15.94 11.96
N LEU A 61 -6.47 -16.23 12.44
CA LEU A 61 -7.72 -15.72 11.85
C LEU A 61 -7.87 -14.21 12.03
N MET A 62 -7.38 -13.65 13.13
CA MET A 62 -7.30 -12.20 13.32
C MET A 62 -6.36 -11.56 12.27
N ALA A 63 -5.17 -12.11 12.10
CA ALA A 63 -4.23 -11.63 11.09
C ALA A 63 -4.79 -11.78 9.66
N LEU A 64 -5.48 -12.88 9.38
CA LEU A 64 -6.16 -13.09 8.10
C LEU A 64 -7.27 -12.04 7.87
N GLY A 65 -8.06 -11.72 8.89
CA GLY A 65 -9.09 -10.68 8.82
C GLY A 65 -8.51 -9.32 8.46
N SER A 66 -7.45 -8.90 9.15
CA SER A 66 -6.74 -7.63 8.83
C SER A 66 -6.19 -7.61 7.41
N ASN A 67 -5.63 -8.72 6.92
CA ASN A 67 -5.14 -8.80 5.55
C ASN A 67 -6.28 -8.76 4.52
N LEU A 68 -7.41 -9.39 4.78
CA LEU A 68 -8.59 -9.34 3.92
C LEU A 68 -9.22 -7.94 3.90
N SER A 69 -9.27 -7.26 5.04
CA SER A 69 -9.71 -5.86 5.11
C SER A 69 -8.82 -4.97 4.23
N ALA A 70 -7.50 -5.07 4.39
CA ALA A 70 -6.54 -4.36 3.56
C ALA A 70 -6.71 -4.67 2.06
N LEU A 71 -7.00 -5.92 1.69
CA LEU A 71 -7.21 -6.31 0.29
C LEU A 71 -8.36 -5.52 -0.34
N TRP A 72 -9.53 -5.50 0.29
CA TRP A 72 -10.71 -4.86 -0.27
C TRP A 72 -10.58 -3.34 -0.34
N ILE A 73 -10.01 -2.71 0.69
CA ILE A 73 -9.73 -1.27 0.67
C ILE A 73 -8.73 -0.90 -0.43
N LEU A 74 -7.69 -1.72 -0.61
CA LEU A 74 -6.66 -1.46 -1.61
C LEU A 74 -7.12 -1.74 -3.05
N ILE A 75 -8.09 -2.63 -3.27
CA ILE A 75 -8.76 -2.79 -4.55
C ILE A 75 -9.47 -1.48 -4.94
N ALA A 76 -10.27 -0.92 -4.03
CA ALA A 76 -10.95 0.34 -4.27
C ALA A 76 -9.95 1.50 -4.51
N ASN A 77 -8.88 1.56 -3.72
CA ASN A 77 -7.83 2.56 -3.88
C ASN A 77 -7.04 2.43 -5.20
N ALA A 78 -6.77 1.20 -5.64
CA ALA A 78 -6.08 0.95 -6.91
C ALA A 78 -6.92 1.36 -8.11
N TRP A 79 -8.23 1.12 -8.06
CA TRP A 79 -9.14 1.54 -9.11
C TRP A 79 -9.12 3.06 -9.34
N MET A 80 -8.99 3.86 -8.29
CA MET A 80 -8.86 5.32 -8.41
C MET A 80 -7.60 5.75 -9.19
N MET A 81 -6.57 4.92 -9.22
CA MET A 81 -5.32 5.21 -9.93
C MET A 81 -5.36 4.74 -11.38
N TYR A 82 -5.94 3.58 -11.61
CA TYR A 82 -6.06 2.98 -12.92
C TYR A 82 -7.44 2.31 -13.06
N PRO A 83 -8.44 3.03 -13.57
CA PRO A 83 -9.80 2.53 -13.72
C PRO A 83 -9.85 1.37 -14.73
N THR A 84 -10.28 0.19 -14.26
CA THR A 84 -10.51 -1.00 -15.08
C THR A 84 -11.84 -1.62 -14.69
N GLY A 85 -12.49 -2.37 -15.60
CA GLY A 85 -13.74 -3.08 -15.33
C GLY A 85 -14.93 -2.17 -15.02
N ALA A 86 -14.91 -0.92 -15.49
CA ALA A 86 -15.98 0.04 -15.32
C ALA A 86 -16.09 0.96 -16.53
N GLU A 87 -17.28 1.40 -16.85
CA GLU A 87 -17.58 2.31 -17.95
C GLU A 87 -18.43 3.47 -17.47
N PHE A 88 -18.27 4.63 -18.15
CA PHE A 88 -19.10 5.79 -17.86
C PHE A 88 -20.44 5.69 -18.59
N ASN A 89 -21.54 5.67 -17.83
CA ASN A 89 -22.88 5.66 -18.38
C ASN A 89 -23.38 7.10 -18.53
N PHE A 90 -23.62 7.54 -19.76
CA PHE A 90 -24.08 8.89 -20.08
C PHE A 90 -25.56 9.12 -19.71
N GLU A 91 -26.37 8.08 -19.56
CA GLU A 91 -27.78 8.21 -19.16
C GLU A 91 -27.90 8.47 -17.66
N THR A 92 -27.09 7.76 -16.84
CA THR A 92 -27.08 7.89 -15.40
C THR A 92 -26.05 8.90 -14.88
N MET A 93 -25.16 9.38 -15.77
CA MET A 93 -24.08 10.32 -15.49
C MET A 93 -23.15 9.85 -14.35
N ARG A 94 -22.83 8.55 -14.35
CA ARG A 94 -21.94 7.92 -13.36
C ARG A 94 -21.11 6.80 -13.96
N MET A 95 -20.05 6.42 -13.25
CA MET A 95 -19.28 5.21 -13.55
C MET A 95 -20.04 3.99 -13.04
N GLU A 96 -20.22 3.00 -13.88
CA GLU A 96 -20.88 1.73 -13.56
C GLU A 96 -19.90 0.58 -13.73
N MET A 97 -19.95 -0.37 -12.79
CA MET A 97 -19.09 -1.54 -12.81
C MET A 97 -19.58 -2.51 -13.90
N THR A 98 -18.71 -2.81 -14.85
CA THR A 98 -19.00 -3.79 -15.91
C THR A 98 -18.46 -5.17 -15.57
N ASN A 99 -17.33 -5.24 -14.85
CA ASN A 99 -16.70 -6.52 -14.49
C ASN A 99 -16.02 -6.45 -13.12
N PHE A 100 -16.67 -7.03 -12.10
CA PHE A 100 -16.14 -7.09 -10.73
C PHE A 100 -14.78 -7.79 -10.65
N TRP A 101 -14.59 -8.89 -11.37
CA TRP A 101 -13.35 -9.64 -11.30
C TRP A 101 -12.17 -8.88 -11.90
N GLU A 102 -12.40 -8.11 -12.93
CA GLU A 102 -11.38 -7.25 -13.53
C GLU A 102 -10.93 -6.16 -12.54
N VAL A 103 -11.88 -5.57 -11.81
CA VAL A 103 -11.57 -4.62 -10.71
C VAL A 103 -10.79 -5.32 -9.61
N ALA A 104 -11.26 -6.48 -9.13
CA ALA A 104 -10.70 -7.18 -7.97
C ALA A 104 -9.31 -7.78 -8.24
N THR A 105 -9.06 -8.25 -9.46
CA THR A 105 -7.79 -8.89 -9.86
C THR A 105 -6.88 -7.97 -10.66
N SER A 106 -7.17 -6.68 -10.69
CA SER A 106 -6.35 -5.71 -11.40
C SER A 106 -4.88 -5.79 -10.95
N PRO A 107 -3.92 -5.76 -11.88
CA PRO A 107 -2.50 -5.81 -11.55
C PRO A 107 -2.06 -4.68 -10.60
N TRP A 108 -2.72 -3.51 -10.67
CA TRP A 108 -2.51 -2.40 -9.76
C TRP A 108 -2.97 -2.73 -8.33
N ALA A 109 -4.13 -3.37 -8.18
CA ALA A 109 -4.63 -3.80 -6.88
C ALA A 109 -3.70 -4.82 -6.23
N GLN A 110 -3.23 -5.80 -7.01
CA GLN A 110 -2.31 -6.84 -6.53
C GLN A 110 -0.96 -6.26 -6.10
N ALA A 111 -0.36 -5.39 -6.91
CA ALA A 111 0.91 -4.76 -6.57
C ALA A 111 0.81 -3.91 -5.30
N LYS A 112 -0.24 -3.09 -5.17
CA LYS A 112 -0.50 -2.29 -3.97
C LYS A 112 -0.74 -3.13 -2.74
N PHE A 113 -1.57 -4.17 -2.85
CA PHE A 113 -1.85 -5.08 -1.75
C PHE A 113 -0.57 -5.72 -1.24
N MET A 114 0.22 -6.33 -2.13
CA MET A 114 1.46 -7.00 -1.75
C MET A 114 2.47 -6.03 -1.14
N HIS A 115 2.65 -4.84 -1.70
CA HIS A 115 3.54 -3.83 -1.15
C HIS A 115 3.11 -3.41 0.26
N THR A 116 1.83 -3.08 0.44
CA THR A 116 1.29 -2.60 1.72
C THR A 116 1.35 -3.65 2.82
N ILE A 117 0.98 -4.90 2.53
CA ILE A 117 1.04 -6.00 3.50
C ILE A 117 2.48 -6.28 3.93
N ASN A 118 3.42 -6.34 2.99
CA ASN A 118 4.83 -6.57 3.33
C ASN A 118 5.42 -5.40 4.13
N ALA A 119 5.06 -4.16 3.83
CA ALA A 119 5.43 -3.00 4.64
C ALA A 119 4.87 -3.09 6.07
N GLY A 120 3.62 -3.53 6.23
CA GLY A 120 3.02 -3.81 7.54
C GLY A 120 3.76 -4.91 8.30
N TYR A 121 4.13 -5.99 7.64
CA TYR A 121 4.92 -7.08 8.24
C TYR A 121 6.31 -6.63 8.64
N MET A 122 6.98 -5.82 7.84
CA MET A 122 8.26 -5.22 8.17
C MET A 122 8.14 -4.35 9.43
N THR A 123 7.13 -3.50 9.52
CA THR A 123 6.87 -2.65 10.69
C THR A 123 6.63 -3.49 11.94
N GLY A 124 5.78 -4.52 11.86
CA GLY A 124 5.52 -5.44 12.97
C GLY A 124 6.78 -6.20 13.41
N ALA A 125 7.60 -6.67 12.45
CA ALA A 125 8.86 -7.33 12.74
C ALA A 125 9.84 -6.41 13.47
N MET A 126 9.98 -5.16 13.02
CA MET A 126 10.86 -4.17 13.66
C MET A 126 10.40 -3.84 15.08
N PHE A 127 9.08 -3.80 15.32
CA PHE A 127 8.54 -3.65 16.67
C PHE A 127 8.96 -4.82 17.58
N VAL A 128 8.83 -6.07 17.11
CA VAL A 128 9.28 -7.26 17.85
C VAL A 128 10.78 -7.23 18.11
N VAL A 129 11.59 -6.84 17.13
CA VAL A 129 13.05 -6.70 17.26
C VAL A 129 13.39 -5.65 18.31
N ALA A 130 12.75 -4.48 18.26
CA ALA A 130 13.00 -3.39 19.21
C ALA A 130 12.69 -3.78 20.66
N ILE A 131 11.52 -4.39 20.90
CA ILE A 131 11.14 -4.87 22.24
C ILE A 131 12.10 -5.98 22.73
N SER A 132 12.44 -6.92 21.84
CA SER A 132 13.38 -8.01 22.19
C SER A 132 14.77 -7.50 22.52
N ALA A 133 15.28 -6.52 21.78
CA ALA A 133 16.55 -5.86 22.05
C ALA A 133 16.51 -5.12 23.40
N TRP A 134 15.42 -4.42 23.70
CA TRP A 134 15.25 -3.76 25.00
C TRP A 134 15.27 -4.75 26.16
N TYR A 135 14.61 -5.93 26.05
CA TYR A 135 14.66 -6.98 27.05
C TYR A 135 16.10 -7.51 27.26
N LEU A 136 16.87 -7.68 26.17
CA LEU A 136 18.27 -8.11 26.25
C LEU A 136 19.15 -7.07 26.96
N ILE A 137 18.98 -5.78 26.65
CA ILE A 137 19.72 -4.70 27.31
C ILE A 137 19.40 -4.63 28.82
N LYS A 138 18.15 -4.87 29.21
CA LYS A 138 17.71 -4.90 30.60
C LYS A 138 18.02 -6.22 31.33
N GLY A 139 18.55 -7.22 30.64
CA GLY A 139 18.84 -8.54 31.21
C GLY A 139 17.60 -9.35 31.61
N ARG A 140 16.41 -9.03 31.05
CA ARG A 140 15.14 -9.70 31.37
C ARG A 140 14.84 -10.79 30.36
N ASP A 141 14.35 -11.94 30.82
CA ASP A 141 13.86 -13.06 30.00
C ASP A 141 14.74 -13.33 28.76
N ILE A 142 16.05 -13.41 28.93
CA ILE A 142 17.06 -13.48 27.87
C ILE A 142 16.77 -14.60 26.86
N GLY A 143 16.30 -15.75 27.37
CA GLY A 143 15.98 -16.91 26.49
C GLY A 143 14.83 -16.62 25.54
N PHE A 144 13.77 -15.98 26.03
CA PHE A 144 12.63 -15.54 25.22
C PHE A 144 13.06 -14.44 24.25
N ALA A 145 13.73 -13.41 24.75
CA ALA A 145 14.17 -12.27 23.95
C ALA A 145 15.08 -12.66 22.77
N LYS A 146 16.02 -13.60 22.97
CA LYS A 146 16.87 -14.12 21.88
C LYS A 146 16.07 -14.84 20.80
N ARG A 147 15.05 -15.64 21.18
CA ARG A 147 14.19 -16.34 20.21
C ARG A 147 13.33 -15.36 19.40
N SER A 148 12.68 -14.42 20.10
CA SER A 148 11.85 -13.38 19.47
C SER A 148 12.66 -12.47 18.56
N LEU A 149 13.86 -12.05 18.98
CA LEU A 149 14.78 -11.25 18.17
C LEU A 149 15.14 -11.98 16.87
N ARG A 150 15.51 -13.26 16.96
CA ARG A 150 15.86 -14.06 15.77
C ARG A 150 14.68 -14.19 14.81
N LEU A 151 13.50 -14.52 15.32
CA LEU A 151 12.29 -14.65 14.50
C LEU A 151 11.92 -13.32 13.85
N GLY A 152 11.90 -12.23 14.64
CA GLY A 152 11.61 -10.89 14.12
C GLY A 152 12.62 -10.42 13.09
N ALA A 153 13.92 -10.67 13.32
CA ALA A 153 14.97 -10.27 12.36
C ALA A 153 14.87 -11.03 11.03
N VAL A 154 14.68 -12.35 11.06
CA VAL A 154 14.54 -13.16 9.84
C VAL A 154 13.27 -12.80 9.09
N PHE A 155 12.14 -12.73 9.79
CA PHE A 155 10.86 -12.36 9.18
C PHE A 155 10.89 -10.94 8.61
N GLY A 156 11.47 -9.99 9.36
CA GLY A 156 11.62 -8.61 8.92
C GLY A 156 12.54 -8.46 7.71
N LEU A 157 13.63 -9.24 7.64
CA LEU A 157 14.51 -9.25 6.48
C LEU A 157 13.76 -9.72 5.21
N VAL A 158 13.02 -10.82 5.32
CA VAL A 158 12.21 -11.33 4.20
C VAL A 158 11.16 -10.31 3.78
N ALA A 159 10.42 -9.74 4.74
CA ALA A 159 9.43 -8.70 4.46
C ALA A 159 10.06 -7.46 3.80
N THR A 160 11.25 -7.04 4.22
CA THR A 160 11.97 -5.92 3.62
C THR A 160 12.32 -6.19 2.15
N ILE A 161 12.87 -7.37 1.84
CA ILE A 161 13.21 -7.76 0.46
C ILE A 161 11.95 -7.77 -0.42
N LEU A 162 10.85 -8.34 0.07
CA LEU A 162 9.58 -8.35 -0.65
C LEU A 162 9.00 -6.95 -0.83
N THR A 163 9.12 -6.08 0.18
CA THR A 163 8.67 -4.68 0.09
C THR A 163 9.45 -3.92 -0.96
N LEU A 164 10.77 -4.08 -1.02
CA LEU A 164 11.63 -3.46 -2.04
C LEU A 164 11.24 -3.93 -3.45
N HIS A 165 11.07 -5.23 -3.64
CA HIS A 165 10.68 -5.79 -4.93
C HIS A 165 9.30 -5.29 -5.39
N MET A 166 8.31 -5.26 -4.49
CA MET A 166 6.97 -4.74 -4.81
C MET A 166 6.95 -3.22 -4.99
N GLY A 167 7.85 -2.50 -4.32
CA GLY A 167 8.05 -1.06 -4.52
C GLY A 167 8.58 -0.75 -5.92
N ASP A 168 9.57 -1.49 -6.38
CA ASP A 168 10.09 -1.41 -7.74
C ASP A 168 9.01 -1.69 -8.80
N GLU A 169 8.23 -2.76 -8.62
CA GLU A 169 7.08 -3.05 -9.49
C GLU A 169 6.04 -1.92 -9.52
N SER A 170 5.79 -1.29 -8.37
CA SER A 170 4.87 -0.16 -8.27
C SER A 170 5.41 1.07 -8.98
N ALA A 171 6.70 1.37 -8.85
CA ALA A 171 7.38 2.48 -9.54
C ALA A 171 7.32 2.29 -11.06
N TYR A 172 7.63 1.09 -11.53
CA TYR A 172 7.53 0.75 -12.96
C TYR A 172 6.12 1.00 -13.51
N ARG A 173 5.06 0.53 -12.81
CA ARG A 173 3.67 0.73 -13.25
C ARG A 173 3.27 2.21 -13.28
N VAL A 174 3.62 2.96 -12.24
CA VAL A 174 3.33 4.40 -12.18
C VAL A 174 3.99 5.13 -13.34
N THR A 175 5.22 4.78 -13.69
CA THR A 175 5.93 5.38 -14.83
C THR A 175 5.25 5.09 -16.16
N GLN A 176 4.67 3.90 -16.35
CA GLN A 176 3.96 3.54 -17.58
C GLN A 176 2.58 4.20 -17.68
N ASP A 177 1.81 4.19 -16.58
CA ASP A 177 0.39 4.54 -16.61
C ASP A 177 0.10 5.98 -16.18
N GLN A 178 1.00 6.62 -15.41
CA GLN A 178 0.81 7.95 -14.85
C GLN A 178 2.08 8.83 -14.93
N PRO A 179 2.60 9.11 -16.12
CA PRO A 179 3.87 9.84 -16.29
C PRO A 179 3.85 11.23 -15.64
N ALA A 180 2.77 11.99 -15.75
CA ALA A 180 2.65 13.30 -15.11
C ALA A 180 2.74 13.25 -13.58
N LYS A 181 2.24 12.17 -12.96
CA LYS A 181 2.38 11.96 -11.52
C LYS A 181 3.82 11.66 -11.14
N VAL A 182 4.50 10.86 -11.95
CA VAL A 182 5.92 10.56 -11.77
C VAL A 182 6.76 11.80 -11.89
N ALA A 183 6.51 12.62 -12.91
CA ALA A 183 7.19 13.91 -13.06
C ALA A 183 7.05 14.79 -11.82
N ALA A 184 5.84 14.88 -11.24
CA ALA A 184 5.60 15.62 -10.01
C ALA A 184 6.30 15.01 -8.78
N MET A 185 6.38 13.67 -8.69
CA MET A 185 7.03 12.98 -7.56
C MET A 185 8.56 13.11 -7.60
N GLU A 186 9.14 13.08 -8.80
CA GLU A 186 10.59 13.14 -9.04
C GLU A 186 11.08 14.56 -9.32
N ALA A 187 10.23 15.58 -9.15
CA ALA A 187 10.51 16.98 -9.43
C ALA A 187 11.07 17.21 -10.85
N MET A 188 10.52 16.51 -11.83
CA MET A 188 10.88 16.59 -13.24
C MET A 188 10.04 17.67 -13.92
N TRP A 189 10.69 18.61 -14.61
CA TRP A 189 10.05 19.70 -15.36
C TRP A 189 10.00 19.45 -16.85
N GLU A 190 10.86 18.57 -17.33
CA GLU A 190 11.01 18.22 -18.74
C GLU A 190 11.25 16.72 -18.87
N THR A 191 11.03 16.18 -20.06
CA THR A 191 11.36 14.79 -20.38
C THR A 191 12.86 14.57 -20.30
N HIS A 192 13.28 13.60 -19.49
CA HIS A 192 14.67 13.22 -19.36
C HIS A 192 15.07 12.18 -20.40
N GLU A 193 16.13 12.51 -21.16
CA GLU A 193 16.80 11.54 -22.00
C GLU A 193 17.42 10.42 -21.14
N ALA A 194 17.56 9.25 -21.71
CA ALA A 194 18.15 8.12 -21.02
C ALA A 194 19.66 8.32 -20.81
N PRO A 195 20.17 7.92 -19.64
CA PRO A 195 19.50 7.35 -18.47
C PRO A 195 19.03 8.41 -17.46
N ALA A 196 17.76 8.39 -17.09
CA ALA A 196 17.19 9.37 -16.16
C ALA A 196 17.71 9.22 -14.72
N PRO A 197 18.07 10.32 -14.05
CA PRO A 197 18.49 10.32 -12.64
C PRO A 197 17.30 10.16 -11.69
N LEU A 198 17.55 9.62 -10.50
CA LEU A 198 16.60 9.60 -9.39
C LEU A 198 16.86 10.78 -8.46
N SER A 199 15.89 11.67 -8.29
CA SER A 199 16.01 12.79 -7.35
C SER A 199 15.71 12.33 -5.92
N LEU A 200 16.74 12.28 -5.07
CA LEU A 200 16.54 12.00 -3.65
C LEU A 200 15.96 13.18 -2.88
N PHE A 201 16.28 14.37 -3.32
CA PHE A 201 15.81 15.61 -2.74
C PHE A 201 15.84 16.70 -3.80
N ALA A 202 14.77 17.49 -3.89
CA ALA A 202 14.70 18.64 -4.75
C ALA A 202 13.88 19.77 -4.11
N ILE A 203 14.24 21.01 -4.38
CA ILE A 203 13.46 22.20 -4.06
C ILE A 203 12.96 22.78 -5.38
N PRO A 204 11.68 22.57 -5.74
CA PRO A 204 11.12 23.05 -6.98
C PRO A 204 10.91 24.57 -6.93
N ASP A 205 11.15 25.24 -8.05
CA ASP A 205 10.82 26.63 -8.33
C ASP A 205 9.80 26.66 -9.47
N GLU A 206 8.54 26.90 -9.13
CA GLU A 206 7.42 26.87 -10.08
C GLU A 206 7.50 28.01 -11.10
N GLU A 207 8.01 29.19 -10.72
CA GLU A 207 8.14 30.33 -11.62
C GLU A 207 9.22 30.09 -12.67
N ALA A 208 10.36 29.55 -12.23
CA ALA A 208 11.49 29.26 -13.11
C ALA A 208 11.36 27.88 -13.81
N ARG A 209 10.38 27.06 -13.45
CA ARG A 209 10.17 25.67 -13.92
C ARG A 209 11.46 24.83 -13.87
N LYS A 210 12.14 24.91 -12.73
CA LYS A 210 13.38 24.17 -12.47
C LYS A 210 13.56 23.90 -10.99
N ASN A 211 14.46 23.00 -10.64
CA ASN A 211 14.84 22.81 -9.26
C ASN A 211 15.94 23.80 -8.87
N THR A 212 15.76 24.54 -7.78
CA THR A 212 16.78 25.44 -7.22
C THR A 212 17.95 24.63 -6.67
N VAL A 213 17.66 23.50 -6.02
CA VAL A 213 18.66 22.56 -5.52
C VAL A 213 18.12 21.16 -5.78
N SER A 214 18.95 20.25 -6.29
CA SER A 214 18.64 18.83 -6.36
C SER A 214 19.83 17.98 -5.94
N VAL A 215 19.55 16.82 -5.39
CA VAL A 215 20.50 15.76 -5.08
C VAL A 215 20.05 14.52 -5.81
N ASP A 216 20.72 14.22 -6.89
CA ASP A 216 20.31 13.21 -7.84
C ASP A 216 21.30 12.03 -7.86
N ILE A 217 20.75 10.81 -7.93
CA ILE A 217 21.53 9.61 -8.22
C ILE A 217 21.44 9.36 -9.73
N PRO A 218 22.56 9.43 -10.46
CA PRO A 218 22.57 9.23 -11.92
C PRO A 218 22.00 7.85 -12.29
N TRP A 219 21.28 7.75 -13.43
CA TRP A 219 20.77 6.52 -14.08
C TRP A 219 19.80 5.65 -13.25
N LEU A 220 19.68 5.87 -11.95
CA LEU A 220 18.92 4.96 -11.09
C LEU A 220 17.42 4.95 -11.40
N PHE A 221 16.83 6.11 -11.71
CA PHE A 221 15.42 6.18 -12.04
C PHE A 221 15.10 5.56 -13.41
N GLY A 222 15.99 5.69 -14.40
CA GLY A 222 15.87 4.99 -15.66
C GLY A 222 15.76 3.48 -15.47
N LEU A 223 16.60 2.91 -14.61
CA LEU A 223 16.58 1.49 -14.28
C LEU A 223 15.29 1.07 -13.55
N MET A 224 14.84 1.83 -12.57
CA MET A 224 13.63 1.53 -11.78
C MET A 224 12.34 1.77 -12.55
N GLY A 225 12.22 2.90 -13.25
CA GLY A 225 10.98 3.32 -13.90
C GLY A 225 10.74 2.69 -15.27
N THR A 226 11.80 2.33 -16.00
CA THR A 226 11.67 1.76 -17.36
C THR A 226 12.31 0.38 -17.49
N ARG A 227 13.03 -0.11 -16.48
CA ARG A 227 13.86 -1.33 -16.54
C ARG A 227 14.87 -1.29 -17.68
N SER A 228 15.24 -0.09 -18.12
CA SER A 228 16.15 0.15 -19.23
C SER A 228 17.02 1.37 -18.94
N LEU A 229 18.26 1.32 -19.41
CA LEU A 229 19.17 2.48 -19.37
C LEU A 229 19.12 3.31 -20.67
N SER A 230 18.30 2.91 -21.62
CA SER A 230 18.20 3.52 -22.96
C SER A 230 16.83 4.11 -23.29
N GLN A 231 15.88 4.04 -22.38
CA GLN A 231 14.54 4.57 -22.57
C GLN A 231 14.38 5.93 -21.87
N GLU A 232 13.80 6.91 -22.59
CA GLU A 232 13.45 8.21 -22.03
C GLU A 232 12.32 8.10 -20.99
N ILE A 233 12.27 9.02 -20.05
CA ILE A 233 11.19 9.17 -19.09
C ILE A 233 10.51 10.50 -19.31
N LYS A 234 9.20 10.46 -19.56
CA LYS A 234 8.37 11.64 -19.81
C LYS A 234 8.24 12.46 -18.53
N GLY A 235 8.59 13.75 -18.63
CA GLY A 235 8.42 14.77 -17.60
C GLY A 235 7.20 15.65 -17.86
#